data_582d09c00582302deffaffc10ed51e93
#
_entry.id   582d09c00582302deffaffc10ed51e93
#
_cell.length_a   1.000
_cell.length_b   1.000
_cell.length_c   1.000
_cell.angle_alpha   90.00
_cell.angle_beta   90.00
_cell.angle_gamma   90.00
#
_symmetry.space_group_name_H-M   'P 1'
#
loop_
_entity.id
_entity.type
_entity.pdbx_description
1 polymer ?
#
loop_
_entity_poly.entity_id
_entity_poly.type
_entity_poly.pdbx_seq_one_letter_code
_entity_poly.pdbx_strand_id
1 'polypeptide(L)'
;MIRYVFVLLLFIFIFTLGLKADDLSIIRQKYIESILYKNKSEQQLIRLMCQTSHEKIVGDQMVVELMERCPIEVGYVRQLLSDLSEEGSWSDLDFTNSKAASWLPRIHAARVLELTKVYSNPEHDFYKSAEVAEAIHKAIGYWFRMKPIAANWWYNEIGIPKVLGAVFILFEDQLSTEEKKHAIEVMSQAKIGMTAQNKVWLAGNVLVKGLLLNDLQLVWKARNVINDEIKMAYGKSEGIKVDYSFHQHGPQQQVGNYGAAYLATMSFWAYILDDTSLALDEERFQIITNYTNEGVRRILWKNKMDVNNLGRQLYKQAQRNKAFSSLFSANMLAQVNSKDSNTYQLLIDENLGNTPTSLLGQYHFWKSDMTIHRCPTWMASVRMASDRVIGTESGTDNVKGYYLADGALYTYVDGDEYTDVFPCWDWRKVPGVTCYQEDKAVHVMGWLEKQNKGSFVGNVNDGVIGLTSMDLVRDGLYARKTWIFTPDYILCLGAGIRSDSSYQVNTSVEQAVLRDDLLHLHKGKWEVVKDLNFSCENPQRFFHRQTGYILLEGKGRMFSEHRTNFWNDIMKIYPKSELQTKDVFTIYIDHGILPQNDSY
;
A
#
# COMPACT_ATOMS: atom_id res chain seq x y z
N MET A 1 -2.05 -40.56 -39.15
CA MET A 1 -0.62 -40.45 -38.88
C MET A 1 -0.25 -39.07 -38.31
N ILE A 2 -0.64 -37.95 -38.92
CA ILE A 2 -0.30 -36.59 -38.44
C ILE A 2 -0.87 -36.29 -37.03
N ARG A 3 -2.07 -36.74 -36.67
CA ARG A 3 -2.61 -36.55 -35.31
C ARG A 3 -1.85 -37.30 -34.22
N TYR A 4 -1.33 -38.49 -34.52
CA TYR A 4 -0.52 -39.27 -33.55
C TYR A 4 0.88 -38.70 -33.36
N VAL A 5 1.45 -38.11 -34.40
CA VAL A 5 2.76 -37.43 -34.30
C VAL A 5 2.64 -36.15 -33.46
N PHE A 6 1.53 -35.41 -33.59
CA PHE A 6 1.27 -34.20 -32.78
C PHE A 6 1.03 -34.55 -31.31
N VAL A 7 0.28 -35.60 -31.02
CA VAL A 7 0.07 -36.11 -29.66
C VAL A 7 1.36 -36.63 -29.06
N LEU A 8 2.18 -37.34 -29.85
CA LEU A 8 3.48 -37.85 -29.39
C LEU A 8 4.51 -36.72 -29.16
N LEU A 9 4.52 -35.70 -30.02
CA LEU A 9 5.36 -34.50 -29.85
C LEU A 9 4.88 -33.69 -28.65
N LEU A 10 3.57 -33.60 -28.39
CA LEU A 10 3.01 -32.94 -27.22
C LEU A 10 3.40 -33.69 -25.92
N PHE A 11 3.35 -35.03 -25.92
CA PHE A 11 3.79 -35.88 -24.81
C PHE A 11 5.31 -35.77 -24.57
N ILE A 12 6.12 -35.73 -25.63
CA ILE A 12 7.57 -35.59 -25.54
C ILE A 12 7.90 -34.17 -25.02
N PHE A 13 7.16 -33.12 -25.45
CA PHE A 13 7.37 -31.75 -24.97
C PHE A 13 6.95 -31.58 -23.49
N ILE A 14 5.89 -32.25 -23.06
CA ILE A 14 5.48 -32.29 -21.64
C ILE A 14 6.54 -33.04 -20.79
N PHE A 15 7.10 -34.14 -21.29
CA PHE A 15 8.12 -34.93 -20.58
C PHE A 15 9.49 -34.21 -20.51
N THR A 16 9.84 -33.41 -21.51
CA THR A 16 11.08 -32.62 -21.50
C THR A 16 11.06 -31.41 -20.60
N LEU A 17 9.83 -30.92 -20.21
CA LEU A 17 9.65 -29.80 -19.29
C LEU A 17 9.48 -30.26 -17.83
N GLY A 18 9.44 -31.56 -17.53
CA GLY A 18 9.22 -32.07 -16.17
C GLY A 18 7.83 -31.80 -15.60
N LEU A 19 6.86 -31.35 -16.44
CA LEU A 19 5.49 -31.04 -16.03
C LEU A 19 4.73 -32.31 -15.66
N LYS A 20 4.04 -32.29 -14.51
CA LYS A 20 3.24 -33.42 -14.03
C LYS A 20 1.75 -33.17 -14.26
N ALA A 21 1.01 -34.22 -14.60
CA ALA A 21 -0.43 -34.11 -14.81
C ALA A 21 -1.18 -33.65 -13.54
N ASP A 22 -0.65 -33.98 -12.36
CA ASP A 22 -1.24 -33.62 -11.06
C ASP A 22 -1.02 -32.16 -10.66
N ASP A 23 -0.09 -31.43 -11.30
CA ASP A 23 0.24 -30.05 -10.94
C ASP A 23 -0.98 -29.12 -10.98
N LEU A 24 -1.85 -29.27 -11.99
CA LEU A 24 -3.06 -28.43 -12.09
C LEU A 24 -4.03 -28.68 -10.93
N SER A 25 -4.16 -29.90 -10.46
CA SER A 25 -5.05 -30.21 -9.33
C SER A 25 -4.51 -29.64 -8.01
N ILE A 26 -3.20 -29.75 -7.79
CA ILE A 26 -2.53 -29.17 -6.61
C ILE A 26 -2.67 -27.65 -6.62
N ILE A 27 -2.37 -26.99 -7.74
CA ILE A 27 -2.48 -25.54 -7.90
C ILE A 27 -3.92 -25.07 -7.66
N ARG A 28 -4.90 -25.76 -8.25
CA ARG A 28 -6.33 -25.46 -8.07
C ARG A 28 -6.75 -25.58 -6.61
N GLN A 29 -6.36 -26.65 -5.93
CA GLN A 29 -6.69 -26.90 -4.54
C GLN A 29 -6.10 -25.80 -3.64
N LYS A 30 -4.80 -25.49 -3.76
CA LYS A 30 -4.16 -24.41 -3.01
C LYS A 30 -4.79 -23.04 -3.31
N TYR A 31 -5.19 -22.79 -4.56
CA TYR A 31 -5.87 -21.55 -4.94
C TYR A 31 -7.23 -21.43 -4.23
N ILE A 32 -8.05 -22.49 -4.23
CA ILE A 32 -9.33 -22.55 -3.51
C ILE A 32 -9.14 -22.32 -2.01
N GLU A 33 -8.21 -23.03 -1.39
CA GLU A 33 -7.90 -22.90 0.04
C GLU A 33 -7.45 -21.48 0.41
N SER A 34 -6.64 -20.85 -0.43
CA SER A 34 -6.18 -19.48 -0.22
C SER A 34 -7.32 -18.46 -0.34
N ILE A 35 -8.25 -18.62 -1.29
CA ILE A 35 -9.41 -17.73 -1.41
C ILE A 35 -10.38 -17.90 -0.25
N LEU A 36 -10.53 -19.11 0.29
CA LEU A 36 -11.38 -19.40 1.44
C LEU A 36 -10.67 -19.12 2.79
N TYR A 37 -9.41 -18.66 2.75
CA TYR A 37 -8.58 -18.35 3.93
C TYR A 37 -8.52 -19.50 4.95
N LYS A 38 -8.42 -20.74 4.47
CA LYS A 38 -8.35 -21.95 5.30
C LYS A 38 -7.00 -22.18 5.96
N ASN A 39 -6.00 -21.39 5.62
CA ASN A 39 -4.67 -21.54 6.19
C ASN A 39 -4.67 -21.15 7.69
N LYS A 40 -4.38 -22.12 8.57
CA LYS A 40 -4.42 -21.93 10.02
C LYS A 40 -3.42 -20.88 10.51
N SER A 41 -2.27 -20.72 9.87
CA SER A 41 -1.29 -19.72 10.26
C SER A 41 -1.76 -18.30 9.96
N GLU A 42 -2.62 -18.09 8.97
CA GLU A 42 -3.22 -16.78 8.68
C GLU A 42 -4.36 -16.41 9.64
N GLN A 43 -5.04 -17.40 10.26
CA GLN A 43 -6.21 -17.16 11.10
C GLN A 43 -5.93 -16.24 12.29
N GLN A 44 -4.74 -16.30 12.87
CA GLN A 44 -4.36 -15.38 13.94
C GLN A 44 -4.21 -13.95 13.43
N LEU A 45 -3.55 -13.76 12.30
CA LEU A 45 -3.39 -12.43 11.67
C LEU A 45 -4.75 -11.85 11.26
N ILE A 46 -5.63 -12.69 10.69
CA ILE A 46 -7.00 -12.30 10.33
C ILE A 46 -7.76 -11.81 11.57
N ARG A 47 -7.75 -12.57 12.67
CA ARG A 47 -8.42 -12.17 13.92
C ARG A 47 -7.92 -10.83 14.43
N LEU A 48 -6.59 -10.63 14.48
CA LEU A 48 -5.99 -9.38 14.93
C LEU A 48 -6.36 -8.21 14.02
N MET A 49 -6.41 -8.43 12.70
CA MET A 49 -6.81 -7.40 11.75
C MET A 49 -8.29 -7.04 11.91
N CYS A 50 -9.18 -8.03 11.99
CA CYS A 50 -10.63 -7.80 12.02
C CYS A 50 -11.13 -7.25 13.36
N GLN A 51 -10.47 -7.56 14.50
CA GLN A 51 -10.83 -7.02 15.83
C GLN A 51 -10.78 -5.50 15.90
N THR A 52 -10.01 -4.84 15.05
CA THR A 52 -9.77 -3.40 15.12
C THR A 52 -10.35 -2.65 13.91
N SER A 53 -10.99 -3.35 12.97
CA SER A 53 -11.58 -2.77 11.76
C SER A 53 -13.07 -3.08 11.70
N HIS A 54 -13.91 -2.18 12.26
CA HIS A 54 -15.37 -2.32 12.23
C HIS A 54 -16.03 -1.60 11.04
N GLU A 55 -15.27 -0.95 10.17
CA GLU A 55 -15.81 -0.15 9.09
C GLU A 55 -15.46 -0.75 7.72
N LYS A 56 -16.45 -0.83 6.84
CA LYS A 56 -16.22 -1.11 5.41
C LYS A 56 -15.32 -0.02 4.85
N ILE A 57 -14.07 -0.35 4.58
CA ILE A 57 -13.13 0.59 4.00
C ILE A 57 -13.46 0.72 2.51
N VAL A 58 -14.00 1.85 2.14
CA VAL A 58 -14.15 2.26 0.74
C VAL A 58 -12.77 2.75 0.32
N GLY A 59 -12.08 2.03 -0.55
CA GLY A 59 -10.75 2.45 -0.91
C GLY A 59 -10.08 1.58 -1.95
N ASP A 60 -8.80 1.49 -1.86
CA ASP A 60 -7.91 0.78 -2.75
C ASP A 60 -8.24 -0.72 -2.86
N GLN A 61 -8.00 -1.29 -4.04
CA GLN A 61 -8.14 -2.71 -4.34
C GLN A 61 -7.45 -3.60 -3.30
N MET A 62 -6.26 -3.24 -2.83
CA MET A 62 -5.50 -4.00 -1.82
C MET A 62 -6.22 -4.03 -0.47
N VAL A 63 -6.94 -2.96 -0.09
CA VAL A 63 -7.73 -2.92 1.15
C VAL A 63 -8.95 -3.82 1.03
N VAL A 64 -9.62 -3.80 -0.12
CA VAL A 64 -10.75 -4.70 -0.38
C VAL A 64 -10.28 -6.15 -0.24
N GLU A 65 -9.16 -6.53 -0.84
CA GLU A 65 -8.59 -7.88 -0.74
C GLU A 65 -8.22 -8.28 0.69
N LEU A 66 -7.78 -7.34 1.53
CA LEU A 66 -7.53 -7.59 2.95
C LEU A 66 -8.83 -7.80 3.73
N MET A 67 -9.83 -6.95 3.50
CA MET A 67 -11.13 -7.04 4.18
C MET A 67 -11.91 -8.28 3.76
N GLU A 68 -11.70 -8.79 2.56
CA GLU A 68 -12.23 -10.08 2.10
C GLU A 68 -11.76 -11.29 2.93
N ARG A 69 -10.71 -11.12 3.75
CA ARG A 69 -10.24 -12.13 4.71
C ARG A 69 -11.10 -12.19 5.97
N CYS A 70 -11.85 -11.14 6.27
CA CYS A 70 -12.74 -11.12 7.43
C CYS A 70 -13.91 -12.09 7.22
N PRO A 71 -14.38 -12.77 8.29
CA PRO A 71 -15.54 -13.65 8.20
C PRO A 71 -16.76 -12.92 7.63
N ILE A 72 -17.50 -13.61 6.76
CA ILE A 72 -18.74 -13.08 6.19
C ILE A 72 -19.89 -13.45 7.13
N GLU A 73 -20.55 -12.42 7.65
CA GLU A 73 -21.62 -12.60 8.64
C GLU A 73 -22.91 -13.14 7.98
N VAL A 74 -23.57 -14.10 8.64
CA VAL A 74 -24.83 -14.71 8.19
C VAL A 74 -25.91 -13.65 7.89
N GLY A 75 -26.03 -12.63 8.74
CA GLY A 75 -26.98 -11.52 8.55
C GLY A 75 -26.73 -10.74 7.26
N TYR A 76 -25.48 -10.50 6.93
CA TYR A 76 -25.09 -9.84 5.68
C TYR A 76 -25.42 -10.68 4.46
N VAL A 77 -25.18 -12.00 4.50
CA VAL A 77 -25.56 -12.92 3.41
C VAL A 77 -27.07 -12.90 3.16
N ARG A 78 -27.88 -12.97 4.25
CA ARG A 78 -29.34 -12.86 4.14
C ARG A 78 -29.80 -11.57 3.50
N GLN A 79 -29.14 -10.45 3.83
CA GLN A 79 -29.42 -9.17 3.20
C GLN A 79 -29.07 -9.20 1.71
N LEU A 80 -27.90 -9.73 1.32
CA LEU A 80 -27.52 -9.86 -0.09
C LEU A 80 -28.54 -10.68 -0.88
N LEU A 81 -29.06 -11.76 -0.29
CA LEU A 81 -30.08 -12.61 -0.92
C LEU A 81 -31.41 -11.88 -1.03
N SER A 82 -31.86 -11.18 0.01
CA SER A 82 -33.14 -10.44 0.00
C SER A 82 -33.15 -9.25 -0.94
N ASP A 83 -32.00 -8.60 -1.12
CA ASP A 83 -31.84 -7.40 -1.96
C ASP A 83 -31.57 -7.73 -3.44
N LEU A 84 -31.31 -9.02 -3.75
CA LEU A 84 -31.08 -9.46 -5.11
C LEU A 84 -32.42 -9.52 -5.88
N SER A 85 -32.49 -8.79 -6.98
CA SER A 85 -33.66 -8.81 -7.86
C SER A 85 -33.80 -10.16 -8.58
N GLU A 86 -34.99 -10.44 -9.09
CA GLU A 86 -35.26 -11.64 -9.94
C GLU A 86 -34.37 -11.68 -11.20
N GLU A 87 -33.93 -10.51 -11.68
CA GLU A 87 -33.03 -10.42 -12.82
C GLU A 87 -31.55 -10.68 -12.45
N GLY A 88 -31.21 -10.72 -11.17
CA GLY A 88 -29.86 -10.98 -10.65
C GLY A 88 -29.02 -9.74 -10.43
N SER A 89 -29.62 -8.57 -10.19
CA SER A 89 -28.92 -7.31 -9.87
C SER A 89 -29.31 -6.79 -8.47
N TRP A 90 -28.50 -5.90 -7.93
CA TRP A 90 -28.81 -5.13 -6.73
C TRP A 90 -29.20 -3.70 -7.12
N SER A 91 -30.30 -3.19 -6.56
CA SER A 91 -30.89 -1.88 -6.93
C SER A 91 -30.01 -0.67 -6.64
N ASP A 92 -29.03 -0.79 -5.75
CA ASP A 92 -28.06 0.25 -5.40
C ASP A 92 -26.89 0.36 -6.40
N LEU A 93 -26.85 -0.51 -7.44
CA LEU A 93 -25.77 -0.57 -8.42
C LEU A 93 -26.22 -0.06 -9.79
N ASP A 94 -25.60 1.01 -10.25
CA ASP A 94 -25.81 1.57 -11.57
C ASP A 94 -24.82 0.99 -12.58
N PHE A 95 -25.30 0.12 -13.46
CA PHE A 95 -24.52 -0.50 -14.53
C PHE A 95 -24.25 0.41 -15.72
N THR A 96 -24.90 1.57 -15.79
CA THR A 96 -24.62 2.63 -16.78
C THR A 96 -23.46 3.54 -16.34
N ASN A 97 -22.98 3.36 -15.12
CA ASN A 97 -21.89 4.14 -14.54
C ASN A 97 -20.60 3.89 -15.33
N SER A 98 -20.04 4.97 -15.93
CA SER A 98 -18.80 4.95 -16.72
C SER A 98 -17.63 5.69 -16.04
N LYS A 99 -17.70 5.94 -14.72
CA LYS A 99 -16.64 6.63 -14.00
C LYS A 99 -15.31 5.87 -14.08
N ALA A 100 -14.21 6.59 -14.25
CA ALA A 100 -12.87 5.99 -14.25
C ALA A 100 -12.42 5.52 -12.86
N ALA A 101 -13.00 6.06 -11.79
CA ALA A 101 -12.80 5.65 -10.40
C ALA A 101 -14.16 5.38 -9.74
N SER A 102 -14.19 4.48 -8.76
CA SER A 102 -15.43 4.09 -8.06
C SER A 102 -16.51 3.54 -9.02
N TRP A 103 -16.10 2.72 -9.97
CA TRP A 103 -16.99 2.07 -10.93
C TRP A 103 -17.89 1.05 -10.23
N LEU A 104 -19.19 1.34 -10.15
CA LEU A 104 -20.15 0.59 -9.34
C LEU A 104 -20.32 -0.88 -9.73
N PRO A 105 -20.30 -1.28 -11.03
CA PRO A 105 -20.46 -2.69 -11.37
C PRO A 105 -19.42 -3.63 -10.75
N ARG A 106 -18.24 -3.13 -10.35
CA ARG A 106 -17.27 -3.95 -9.61
C ARG A 106 -17.81 -4.49 -8.29
N ILE A 107 -18.73 -3.74 -7.64
CA ILE A 107 -19.34 -4.14 -6.36
C ILE A 107 -20.23 -5.36 -6.58
N HIS A 108 -20.89 -5.44 -7.73
CA HIS A 108 -21.64 -6.62 -8.11
C HIS A 108 -20.73 -7.87 -8.14
N ALA A 109 -19.60 -7.80 -8.84
CA ALA A 109 -18.65 -8.91 -8.89
C ALA A 109 -18.13 -9.31 -7.50
N ALA A 110 -17.87 -8.32 -6.62
CA ALA A 110 -17.45 -8.57 -5.24
C ALA A 110 -18.53 -9.29 -4.43
N ARG A 111 -19.81 -8.86 -4.51
CA ARG A 111 -20.94 -9.53 -3.84
C ARG A 111 -21.14 -10.96 -4.32
N VAL A 112 -20.96 -11.21 -5.63
CA VAL A 112 -20.99 -12.57 -6.18
C VAL A 112 -19.87 -13.42 -5.59
N LEU A 113 -18.67 -12.87 -5.43
CA LEU A 113 -17.57 -13.59 -4.79
C LEU A 113 -17.85 -13.89 -3.31
N GLU A 114 -18.44 -12.95 -2.56
CA GLU A 114 -18.85 -13.17 -1.17
C GLU A 114 -19.87 -14.31 -1.05
N LEU A 115 -20.91 -14.33 -1.90
CA LEU A 115 -21.88 -15.43 -1.96
C LEU A 115 -21.21 -16.76 -2.34
N THR A 116 -20.27 -16.73 -3.28
CA THR A 116 -19.55 -17.94 -3.71
C THR A 116 -18.64 -18.49 -2.60
N LYS A 117 -17.99 -17.61 -1.85
CA LYS A 117 -17.17 -18.02 -0.67
C LYS A 117 -18.01 -18.72 0.39
N VAL A 118 -19.16 -18.18 0.76
CA VAL A 118 -20.02 -18.82 1.77
C VAL A 118 -20.62 -20.12 1.28
N TYR A 119 -20.97 -20.20 -0.01
CA TYR A 119 -21.42 -21.43 -0.65
C TYR A 119 -20.34 -22.53 -0.63
N SER A 120 -19.09 -22.17 -0.81
CA SER A 120 -17.95 -23.10 -0.93
C SER A 120 -17.27 -23.41 0.41
N ASN A 121 -17.57 -22.69 1.47
CA ASN A 121 -16.95 -22.88 2.77
C ASN A 121 -17.73 -23.87 3.67
N PRO A 122 -17.19 -25.09 3.95
CA PRO A 122 -17.86 -26.08 4.79
C PRO A 122 -18.17 -25.64 6.22
N GLU A 123 -17.49 -24.59 6.71
CA GLU A 123 -17.69 -24.06 8.06
C GLU A 123 -18.77 -22.97 8.14
N HIS A 124 -19.36 -22.58 7.01
CA HIS A 124 -20.36 -21.53 6.94
C HIS A 124 -21.79 -22.11 6.84
N ASP A 125 -22.77 -21.46 7.48
CA ASP A 125 -24.18 -21.89 7.52
C ASP A 125 -24.81 -22.06 6.13
N PHE A 126 -24.33 -21.34 5.12
CA PHE A 126 -24.78 -21.39 3.74
C PHE A 126 -23.96 -22.35 2.85
N TYR A 127 -23.18 -23.26 3.44
CA TYR A 127 -22.43 -24.25 2.67
C TYR A 127 -23.35 -25.08 1.79
N LYS A 128 -23.09 -25.07 0.48
CA LYS A 128 -23.90 -25.77 -0.55
C LYS A 128 -25.39 -25.46 -0.48
N SER A 129 -25.79 -24.31 0.00
CA SER A 129 -27.17 -23.83 0.02
C SER A 129 -27.71 -23.69 -1.42
N ALA A 130 -28.86 -24.31 -1.72
CA ALA A 130 -29.51 -24.19 -3.01
C ALA A 130 -29.96 -22.74 -3.32
N GLU A 131 -30.41 -22.00 -2.30
CA GLU A 131 -30.79 -20.59 -2.41
C GLU A 131 -29.60 -19.72 -2.83
N VAL A 132 -28.42 -19.95 -2.19
CA VAL A 132 -27.19 -19.21 -2.55
C VAL A 132 -26.70 -19.60 -3.94
N ALA A 133 -26.77 -20.87 -4.32
CA ALA A 133 -26.41 -21.31 -5.68
C ALA A 133 -27.28 -20.62 -6.73
N GLU A 134 -28.61 -20.57 -6.52
CA GLU A 134 -29.55 -19.88 -7.43
C GLU A 134 -29.21 -18.38 -7.53
N ALA A 135 -28.92 -17.73 -6.40
CA ALA A 135 -28.53 -16.33 -6.37
C ALA A 135 -27.23 -16.08 -7.16
N ILE A 136 -26.24 -16.97 -7.04
CA ILE A 136 -24.99 -16.88 -7.80
C ILE A 136 -25.27 -17.00 -9.30
N HIS A 137 -26.06 -18.00 -9.72
CA HIS A 137 -26.45 -18.17 -11.14
C HIS A 137 -27.17 -16.94 -11.69
N LYS A 138 -28.14 -16.37 -10.94
CA LYS A 138 -28.85 -15.15 -11.34
C LYS A 138 -27.86 -13.98 -11.52
N ALA A 139 -26.97 -13.80 -10.56
CA ALA A 139 -26.05 -12.67 -10.56
C ALA A 139 -24.96 -12.77 -11.64
N ILE A 140 -24.33 -13.94 -11.86
CA ILE A 140 -23.39 -14.12 -12.98
C ILE A 140 -24.12 -14.03 -14.33
N GLY A 141 -25.34 -14.55 -14.44
CA GLY A 141 -26.17 -14.42 -15.63
C GLY A 141 -26.49 -12.96 -15.96
N TYR A 142 -26.79 -12.14 -14.96
CA TYR A 142 -26.96 -10.69 -15.14
C TYR A 142 -25.69 -10.03 -15.68
N TRP A 143 -24.52 -10.34 -15.08
CA TRP A 143 -23.22 -9.84 -15.57
C TRP A 143 -22.98 -10.20 -17.05
N PHE A 144 -23.23 -11.43 -17.43
CA PHE A 144 -23.04 -11.91 -18.81
C PHE A 144 -23.96 -11.23 -19.82
N ARG A 145 -25.19 -10.86 -19.39
CA ARG A 145 -26.12 -10.11 -20.25
C ARG A 145 -25.73 -8.66 -20.41
N MET A 146 -25.34 -8.00 -19.28
CA MET A 146 -25.05 -6.57 -19.27
C MET A 146 -23.69 -6.23 -19.87
N LYS A 147 -22.70 -7.12 -19.75
CA LYS A 147 -21.31 -6.94 -20.23
C LYS A 147 -20.76 -5.54 -19.91
N PRO A 148 -20.78 -5.09 -18.64
CA PRO A 148 -20.41 -3.73 -18.28
C PRO A 148 -18.92 -3.49 -18.57
N ILE A 149 -18.61 -2.29 -19.10
CA ILE A 149 -17.25 -1.88 -19.43
C ILE A 149 -16.93 -0.58 -18.68
N ALA A 150 -15.85 -0.60 -17.92
CA ALA A 150 -15.33 0.59 -17.23
C ALA A 150 -14.55 1.49 -18.20
N ALA A 151 -14.58 2.81 -17.97
CA ALA A 151 -13.69 3.74 -18.67
C ALA A 151 -12.20 3.51 -18.32
N ASN A 152 -11.93 3.02 -17.11
CA ASN A 152 -10.57 2.64 -16.72
C ASN A 152 -10.30 1.19 -17.12
N TRP A 153 -9.34 1.00 -18.03
CA TRP A 153 -8.90 -0.30 -18.55
C TRP A 153 -8.54 -1.30 -17.45
N TRP A 154 -8.02 -0.82 -16.32
CA TRP A 154 -7.58 -1.66 -15.20
C TRP A 154 -8.72 -2.54 -14.65
N TYR A 155 -9.94 -1.98 -14.54
CA TYR A 155 -11.09 -2.79 -14.12
C TYR A 155 -11.41 -3.89 -15.12
N ASN A 156 -11.36 -3.59 -16.43
CA ASN A 156 -11.73 -4.53 -17.46
C ASN A 156 -10.74 -5.69 -17.59
N GLU A 157 -9.44 -5.39 -17.56
CA GLU A 157 -8.40 -6.36 -17.86
C GLU A 157 -7.79 -7.02 -16.61
N ILE A 158 -7.83 -6.35 -15.46
CA ILE A 158 -7.23 -6.84 -14.21
C ILE A 158 -8.29 -7.10 -13.16
N GLY A 159 -9.02 -6.09 -12.72
CA GLY A 159 -9.86 -6.15 -11.53
C GLY A 159 -11.01 -7.15 -11.64
N ILE A 160 -11.78 -7.10 -12.73
CA ILE A 160 -12.90 -8.00 -12.94
C ILE A 160 -12.46 -9.44 -13.22
N PRO A 161 -11.51 -9.72 -14.12
CA PRO A 161 -11.00 -11.08 -14.29
C PRO A 161 -10.45 -11.70 -13.00
N LYS A 162 -9.82 -10.89 -12.12
CA LYS A 162 -9.33 -11.36 -10.83
C LYS A 162 -10.48 -11.82 -9.91
N VAL A 163 -11.50 -10.98 -9.74
CA VAL A 163 -12.63 -11.27 -8.84
C VAL A 163 -13.51 -12.39 -9.40
N LEU A 164 -13.94 -12.29 -10.65
CA LEU A 164 -14.80 -13.30 -11.26
C LEU A 164 -14.06 -14.61 -11.56
N GLY A 165 -12.75 -14.58 -11.80
CA GLY A 165 -11.93 -15.79 -11.92
C GLY A 165 -11.96 -16.63 -10.64
N ALA A 166 -11.91 -15.98 -9.47
CA ALA A 166 -12.10 -16.66 -8.19
C ALA A 166 -13.51 -17.27 -8.05
N VAL A 167 -14.55 -16.53 -8.45
CA VAL A 167 -15.92 -17.06 -8.50
C VAL A 167 -15.98 -18.31 -9.36
N PHE A 168 -15.45 -18.26 -10.58
CA PHE A 168 -15.54 -19.36 -11.54
C PHE A 168 -14.78 -20.61 -11.10
N ILE A 169 -13.65 -20.46 -10.41
CA ILE A 169 -12.90 -21.60 -9.83
C ILE A 169 -13.68 -22.21 -8.65
N LEU A 170 -14.19 -21.38 -7.73
CA LEU A 170 -14.93 -21.87 -6.56
C LEU A 170 -16.27 -22.53 -6.92
N PHE A 171 -16.90 -22.08 -8.00
CA PHE A 171 -18.25 -22.51 -8.42
C PHE A 171 -18.23 -23.40 -9.68
N GLU A 172 -17.05 -23.87 -10.10
CA GLU A 172 -16.82 -24.55 -11.38
C GLU A 172 -17.74 -25.75 -11.61
N ASP A 173 -17.97 -26.56 -10.58
CA ASP A 173 -18.81 -27.78 -10.66
C ASP A 173 -20.28 -27.46 -10.85
N GLN A 174 -20.72 -26.26 -10.55
CA GLN A 174 -22.11 -25.81 -10.68
C GLN A 174 -22.37 -25.08 -12.01
N LEU A 175 -21.31 -24.56 -12.66
CA LEU A 175 -21.46 -23.81 -13.91
C LEU A 175 -21.97 -24.68 -15.04
N SER A 176 -23.04 -24.24 -15.71
CA SER A 176 -23.51 -24.81 -16.96
C SER A 176 -22.47 -24.62 -18.09
N THR A 177 -22.61 -25.35 -19.17
CA THR A 177 -21.74 -25.25 -20.35
C THR A 177 -21.74 -23.84 -20.93
N GLU A 178 -22.85 -23.15 -20.95
CA GLU A 178 -22.97 -21.79 -21.48
C GLU A 178 -22.32 -20.77 -20.51
N GLU A 179 -22.52 -20.93 -19.20
CA GLU A 179 -21.84 -20.09 -18.20
C GLU A 179 -20.33 -20.28 -18.24
N LYS A 180 -19.82 -21.51 -18.41
CA LYS A 180 -18.36 -21.76 -18.59
C LYS A 180 -17.82 -21.04 -19.82
N LYS A 181 -18.56 -21.02 -20.92
CA LYS A 181 -18.15 -20.28 -22.12
C LYS A 181 -18.06 -18.77 -21.84
N HIS A 182 -19.07 -18.18 -21.20
CA HIS A 182 -19.04 -16.75 -20.82
C HIS A 182 -17.97 -16.44 -19.77
N ALA A 183 -17.72 -17.35 -18.84
CA ALA A 183 -16.62 -17.21 -17.88
C ALA A 183 -15.26 -17.08 -18.60
N ILE A 184 -15.01 -17.91 -19.61
CA ILE A 184 -13.81 -17.85 -20.44
C ILE A 184 -13.75 -16.55 -21.26
N GLU A 185 -14.87 -16.01 -21.73
CA GLU A 185 -14.93 -14.70 -22.40
C GLU A 185 -14.48 -13.58 -21.44
N VAL A 186 -14.98 -13.56 -20.20
CA VAL A 186 -14.56 -12.61 -19.15
C VAL A 186 -13.07 -12.72 -18.87
N MET A 187 -12.58 -13.94 -18.63
CA MET A 187 -11.15 -14.17 -18.35
C MET A 187 -10.24 -13.84 -19.54
N SER A 188 -10.77 -13.84 -20.77
CA SER A 188 -10.02 -13.51 -21.99
C SER A 188 -9.79 -12.01 -22.18
N GLN A 189 -10.39 -11.16 -21.35
CA GLN A 189 -10.08 -9.74 -21.32
C GLN A 189 -8.66 -9.49 -20.78
N ALA A 190 -8.17 -10.33 -19.87
CA ALA A 190 -6.80 -10.27 -19.38
C ALA A 190 -5.81 -10.73 -20.46
N LYS A 191 -4.90 -9.84 -20.85
CA LYS A 191 -3.83 -10.13 -21.81
C LYS A 191 -2.49 -9.80 -21.18
N ILE A 192 -1.54 -10.73 -21.22
CA ILE A 192 -0.19 -10.51 -20.69
C ILE A 192 0.45 -9.31 -21.41
N GLY A 193 0.82 -8.31 -20.64
CA GLY A 193 1.41 -7.05 -21.11
C GLY A 193 1.84 -6.18 -19.93
N MET A 194 2.14 -4.92 -20.19
CA MET A 194 2.53 -3.95 -19.16
C MET A 194 3.86 -4.29 -18.46
N THR A 195 4.12 -3.70 -17.29
CA THR A 195 5.36 -3.86 -16.51
C THR A 195 5.05 -4.06 -15.04
N ALA A 196 6.00 -4.62 -14.32
CA ALA A 196 5.98 -4.79 -12.87
C ALA A 196 4.64 -5.36 -12.38
N GLN A 197 4.00 -4.74 -11.38
CA GLN A 197 2.80 -5.29 -10.75
C GLN A 197 1.62 -5.50 -11.72
N ASN A 198 1.42 -4.60 -12.67
CA ASN A 198 0.33 -4.77 -13.65
C ASN A 198 0.53 -6.01 -14.51
N LYS A 199 1.78 -6.29 -14.94
CA LYS A 199 2.10 -7.52 -15.69
C LYS A 199 1.80 -8.78 -14.88
N VAL A 200 2.12 -8.78 -13.60
CA VAL A 200 1.90 -9.94 -12.72
C VAL A 200 0.42 -10.20 -12.51
N TRP A 201 -0.39 -9.16 -12.30
CA TRP A 201 -1.84 -9.32 -12.20
C TRP A 201 -2.44 -9.90 -13.48
N LEU A 202 -2.04 -9.39 -14.65
CA LEU A 202 -2.50 -9.91 -15.94
C LEU A 202 -2.08 -11.37 -16.14
N ALA A 203 -0.83 -11.72 -15.81
CA ALA A 203 -0.36 -13.09 -15.90
C ALA A 203 -1.10 -14.02 -14.92
N GLY A 204 -1.38 -13.57 -13.70
CA GLY A 204 -2.18 -14.31 -12.72
C GLY A 204 -3.59 -14.60 -13.22
N ASN A 205 -4.26 -13.63 -13.83
CA ASN A 205 -5.58 -13.85 -14.44
C ASN A 205 -5.52 -14.85 -15.61
N VAL A 206 -4.45 -14.81 -16.42
CA VAL A 206 -4.23 -15.79 -17.49
C VAL A 206 -3.95 -17.18 -16.93
N LEU A 207 -3.22 -17.28 -15.79
CA LEU A 207 -3.01 -18.55 -15.09
C LEU A 207 -4.34 -19.14 -14.61
N VAL A 208 -5.18 -18.36 -13.96
CA VAL A 208 -6.53 -18.77 -13.53
C VAL A 208 -7.40 -19.22 -14.72
N LYS A 209 -7.33 -18.51 -15.85
CA LYS A 209 -7.96 -18.96 -17.09
C LYS A 209 -7.45 -20.33 -17.53
N GLY A 210 -6.12 -20.56 -17.43
CA GLY A 210 -5.51 -21.86 -17.74
C GLY A 210 -6.04 -22.99 -16.84
N LEU A 211 -6.26 -22.70 -15.55
CA LEU A 211 -6.89 -23.64 -14.62
C LEU A 211 -8.31 -23.99 -15.05
N LEU A 212 -9.14 -22.99 -15.41
CA LEU A 212 -10.52 -23.22 -15.89
C LEU A 212 -10.59 -24.04 -17.19
N LEU A 213 -9.58 -23.91 -18.04
CA LEU A 213 -9.47 -24.64 -19.30
C LEU A 213 -8.80 -26.02 -19.17
N ASN A 214 -8.25 -26.35 -17.99
CA ASN A 214 -7.30 -27.46 -17.81
C ASN A 214 -6.14 -27.42 -18.81
N ASP A 215 -5.66 -26.22 -19.15
CA ASP A 215 -4.58 -25.97 -20.11
C ASP A 215 -3.25 -25.75 -19.38
N LEU A 216 -2.50 -26.83 -19.19
CA LEU A 216 -1.20 -26.82 -18.53
C LEU A 216 -0.17 -25.93 -19.25
N GLN A 217 -0.24 -25.81 -20.58
CA GLN A 217 0.66 -24.94 -21.34
C GLN A 217 0.40 -23.48 -21.09
N LEU A 218 -0.88 -23.09 -20.99
CA LEU A 218 -1.26 -21.73 -20.66
C LEU A 218 -0.86 -21.36 -19.22
N VAL A 219 -1.06 -22.29 -18.27
CA VAL A 219 -0.59 -22.13 -16.87
C VAL A 219 0.93 -21.98 -16.82
N TRP A 220 1.66 -22.85 -17.50
CA TRP A 220 3.13 -22.77 -17.59
C TRP A 220 3.62 -21.44 -18.19
N LYS A 221 3.00 -21.00 -19.28
CA LYS A 221 3.33 -19.71 -19.90
C LYS A 221 3.09 -18.53 -18.94
N ALA A 222 1.97 -18.51 -18.27
CA ALA A 222 1.63 -17.46 -17.30
C ALA A 222 2.58 -17.48 -16.09
N ARG A 223 2.88 -18.67 -15.55
CA ARG A 223 3.89 -18.87 -14.49
C ARG A 223 5.26 -18.32 -14.88
N ASN A 224 5.73 -18.57 -16.08
CA ASN A 224 7.02 -18.07 -16.52
C ASN A 224 7.04 -16.54 -16.57
N VAL A 225 5.95 -15.90 -16.99
CA VAL A 225 5.85 -14.44 -16.96
C VAL A 225 5.90 -13.91 -15.53
N ILE A 226 5.24 -14.56 -14.57
CA ILE A 226 5.30 -14.21 -13.15
C ILE A 226 6.74 -14.36 -12.65
N ASN A 227 7.36 -15.50 -12.88
CA ASN A 227 8.73 -15.80 -12.49
C ASN A 227 9.74 -14.79 -13.06
N ASP A 228 9.65 -14.50 -14.35
CA ASP A 228 10.57 -13.59 -15.05
C ASP A 228 10.41 -12.11 -14.64
N GLU A 229 9.27 -11.74 -14.10
CA GLU A 229 9.07 -10.39 -13.57
C GLU A 229 9.69 -10.21 -12.17
N ILE A 230 10.06 -11.32 -11.49
CA ILE A 230 10.83 -11.26 -10.27
C ILE A 230 12.31 -11.00 -10.61
N LYS A 231 12.66 -9.73 -10.64
CA LYS A 231 13.99 -9.27 -11.02
C LYS A 231 14.33 -7.91 -10.43
N MET A 232 15.62 -7.63 -10.36
CA MET A 232 16.08 -6.28 -10.05
C MET A 232 15.84 -5.35 -11.24
N ALA A 233 15.26 -4.18 -10.98
CA ALA A 233 14.94 -3.16 -11.99
C ALA A 233 16.05 -2.12 -12.06
N TYR A 234 16.79 -2.10 -13.16
CA TYR A 234 17.89 -1.16 -13.41
C TYR A 234 17.43 0.07 -14.18
N GLY A 235 18.18 1.17 -14.04
CA GLY A 235 17.93 2.42 -14.75
C GLY A 235 16.52 2.95 -14.50
N LYS A 236 15.77 3.19 -15.57
CA LYS A 236 14.40 3.70 -15.55
C LYS A 236 13.31 2.61 -15.43
N SER A 237 13.69 1.34 -15.45
CA SER A 237 12.72 0.23 -15.36
C SER A 237 11.97 0.26 -14.04
N GLU A 238 10.69 -0.07 -14.07
CA GLU A 238 9.84 -0.21 -12.89
C GLU A 238 10.08 -1.56 -12.19
N GLY A 239 9.78 -1.65 -10.89
CA GLY A 239 9.97 -2.84 -10.08
C GLY A 239 10.94 -2.63 -8.91
N ILE A 240 11.49 -3.73 -8.36
CA ILE A 240 12.42 -3.73 -7.23
C ILE A 240 13.76 -3.11 -7.67
N LYS A 241 14.19 -2.04 -7.01
CA LYS A 241 15.46 -1.37 -7.27
C LYS A 241 16.60 -2.04 -6.51
N VAL A 242 17.84 -1.72 -6.92
CA VAL A 242 19.06 -2.31 -6.33
C VAL A 242 19.26 -1.96 -4.84
N ASP A 243 18.56 -0.95 -4.34
CA ASP A 243 18.50 -0.56 -2.93
C ASP A 243 17.25 -1.10 -2.22
N TYR A 244 16.54 -2.04 -2.84
CA TYR A 244 15.29 -2.63 -2.36
C TYR A 244 14.14 -1.64 -2.15
N SER A 245 14.19 -0.42 -2.71
CA SER A 245 13.01 0.38 -2.96
C SER A 245 12.22 -0.19 -4.15
N PHE A 246 10.99 0.27 -4.34
CA PHE A 246 10.15 -0.16 -5.47
C PHE A 246 9.67 1.05 -6.26
N HIS A 247 9.94 1.05 -7.56
CA HIS A 247 9.48 2.12 -8.45
C HIS A 247 8.34 1.67 -9.34
N GLN A 248 7.35 2.53 -9.48
CA GLN A 248 6.28 2.45 -10.47
C GLN A 248 5.82 3.86 -10.84
N HIS A 249 5.30 4.05 -12.05
CA HIS A 249 5.00 5.35 -12.64
C HIS A 249 6.27 6.23 -12.76
N GLY A 250 7.29 5.66 -13.40
CA GLY A 250 8.60 6.27 -13.53
C GLY A 250 9.47 6.14 -12.27
N PRO A 251 10.44 7.06 -12.06
CA PRO A 251 11.35 7.00 -10.93
C PRO A 251 10.67 7.51 -9.65
N GLN A 252 9.56 6.91 -9.28
CA GLN A 252 8.77 7.25 -8.10
C GLN A 252 8.73 6.10 -7.13
N GLN A 253 9.01 6.36 -5.86
CA GLN A 253 8.89 5.36 -4.80
C GLN A 253 7.43 4.99 -4.56
N GLN A 254 7.14 3.71 -4.71
CA GLN A 254 5.80 3.13 -4.56
C GLN A 254 5.82 1.86 -3.68
N VAL A 255 6.73 1.78 -2.71
CA VAL A 255 6.88 0.57 -1.87
C VAL A 255 5.57 0.22 -1.18
N GLY A 256 4.89 1.19 -0.57
CA GLY A 256 3.62 0.98 0.12
C GLY A 256 2.39 0.85 -0.78
N ASN A 257 2.52 1.04 -2.09
CA ASN A 257 1.44 0.92 -3.07
C ASN A 257 1.68 -0.30 -3.98
N TYR A 258 2.23 -0.05 -5.18
CA TYR A 258 2.54 -1.11 -6.13
C TYR A 258 3.55 -2.12 -5.60
N GLY A 259 4.51 -1.70 -4.78
CA GLY A 259 5.49 -2.58 -4.16
C GLY A 259 4.88 -3.53 -3.13
N ALA A 260 3.96 -3.04 -2.30
CA ALA A 260 3.22 -3.88 -1.36
C ALA A 260 2.26 -4.84 -2.08
N ALA A 261 1.56 -4.35 -3.13
CA ALA A 261 0.72 -5.20 -3.97
C ALA A 261 1.55 -6.26 -4.73
N TYR A 262 2.75 -5.87 -5.20
CA TYR A 262 3.70 -6.79 -5.85
C TYR A 262 4.13 -7.89 -4.88
N LEU A 263 4.55 -7.54 -3.66
CA LEU A 263 4.92 -8.52 -2.64
C LEU A 263 3.74 -9.45 -2.32
N ALA A 264 2.53 -8.92 -2.11
CA ALA A 264 1.35 -9.72 -1.83
C ALA A 264 1.02 -10.69 -2.98
N THR A 265 1.13 -10.23 -4.22
CA THR A 265 0.85 -11.08 -5.38
C THR A 265 1.94 -12.13 -5.60
N MET A 266 3.21 -11.77 -5.41
CA MET A 266 4.33 -12.72 -5.58
C MET A 266 4.36 -13.78 -4.48
N SER A 267 4.11 -13.40 -3.23
CA SER A 267 4.00 -14.36 -2.12
C SER A 267 2.82 -15.31 -2.31
N PHE A 268 1.69 -14.80 -2.81
CA PHE A 268 0.53 -15.63 -3.15
C PHE A 268 0.87 -16.66 -4.23
N TRP A 269 1.45 -16.25 -5.36
CA TRP A 269 1.82 -17.19 -6.43
C TRP A 269 2.97 -18.11 -6.02
N ALA A 270 3.93 -17.65 -5.22
CA ALA A 270 4.95 -18.51 -4.65
C ALA A 270 4.32 -19.66 -3.86
N TYR A 271 3.36 -19.35 -2.98
CA TYR A 271 2.65 -20.34 -2.18
C TYR A 271 1.77 -21.28 -3.02
N ILE A 272 1.02 -20.75 -3.99
CA ILE A 272 0.14 -21.54 -4.85
C ILE A 272 0.89 -22.53 -5.72
N LEU A 273 2.06 -22.13 -6.24
CA LEU A 273 2.87 -22.92 -7.16
C LEU A 273 3.85 -23.87 -6.45
N ASP A 274 4.04 -23.68 -5.14
CA ASP A 274 4.91 -24.54 -4.34
C ASP A 274 4.41 -25.99 -4.33
N ASP A 275 5.32 -26.97 -4.12
CA ASP A 275 5.07 -28.42 -4.20
C ASP A 275 4.69 -28.93 -5.62
N THR A 276 4.86 -28.11 -6.65
CA THR A 276 4.62 -28.49 -8.06
C THR A 276 5.87 -28.33 -8.91
N SER A 277 5.85 -28.88 -10.11
CA SER A 277 6.93 -28.63 -11.09
C SER A 277 6.93 -27.18 -11.62
N LEU A 278 5.95 -26.38 -11.21
CA LEU A 278 5.78 -24.97 -11.55
C LEU A 278 6.20 -24.02 -10.43
N ALA A 279 6.85 -24.51 -9.35
CA ALA A 279 7.39 -23.67 -8.29
C ALA A 279 8.31 -22.57 -8.86
N LEU A 280 8.38 -21.43 -8.16
CA LEU A 280 9.26 -20.34 -8.57
C LEU A 280 10.73 -20.75 -8.45
N ASP A 281 11.57 -20.21 -9.33
CA ASP A 281 13.00 -20.48 -9.32
C ASP A 281 13.64 -19.93 -8.03
N GLU A 282 14.53 -20.68 -7.39
CA GLU A 282 15.14 -20.31 -6.10
C GLU A 282 15.87 -18.96 -6.17
N GLU A 283 16.57 -18.66 -7.26
CA GLU A 283 17.22 -17.36 -7.47
C GLU A 283 16.19 -16.21 -7.48
N ARG A 284 15.05 -16.41 -8.13
CA ARG A 284 13.96 -15.44 -8.19
C ARG A 284 13.29 -15.28 -6.81
N PHE A 285 13.08 -16.39 -6.13
CA PHE A 285 12.53 -16.37 -4.79
C PHE A 285 13.43 -15.58 -3.82
N GLN A 286 14.76 -15.72 -3.92
CA GLN A 286 15.72 -14.96 -3.10
C GLN A 286 15.61 -13.45 -3.31
N ILE A 287 15.26 -12.97 -4.52
CA ILE A 287 15.00 -11.53 -4.75
C ILE A 287 13.78 -11.05 -3.94
N ILE A 288 12.71 -11.85 -3.87
CA ILE A 288 11.53 -11.53 -3.06
C ILE A 288 11.90 -11.52 -1.56
N THR A 289 12.67 -12.51 -1.11
CA THR A 289 13.17 -12.60 0.26
C THR A 289 13.95 -11.35 0.64
N ASN A 290 14.90 -10.95 -0.20
CA ASN A 290 15.71 -9.75 0.05
C ASN A 290 14.86 -8.47 0.01
N TYR A 291 13.91 -8.36 -0.94
CA TYR A 291 12.97 -7.23 -0.99
C TYR A 291 12.11 -7.13 0.28
N THR A 292 11.66 -8.28 0.79
CA THR A 292 10.88 -8.32 2.04
C THR A 292 11.70 -7.85 3.23
N ASN A 293 12.95 -8.32 3.36
CA ASN A 293 13.79 -8.05 4.52
C ASN A 293 14.49 -6.69 4.46
N GLU A 294 15.04 -6.33 3.30
CA GLU A 294 15.84 -5.11 3.14
C GLU A 294 15.02 -3.90 2.67
N GLY A 295 13.87 -4.14 2.09
CA GLY A 295 12.93 -3.09 1.66
C GLY A 295 11.78 -2.93 2.63
N VAL A 296 10.84 -3.89 2.60
CA VAL A 296 9.53 -3.75 3.27
C VAL A 296 9.64 -3.77 4.80
N ARG A 297 10.45 -4.65 5.39
CA ARG A 297 10.61 -4.72 6.86
C ARG A 297 11.12 -3.41 7.44
N ARG A 298 11.97 -2.65 6.72
CA ARG A 298 12.53 -1.38 7.20
C ARG A 298 11.49 -0.28 7.38
N ILE A 299 10.40 -0.32 6.60
CA ILE A 299 9.35 0.70 6.60
C ILE A 299 8.17 0.38 7.50
N LEU A 300 8.23 -0.71 8.25
CA LEU A 300 7.18 -1.13 9.17
C LEU A 300 7.59 -0.83 10.62
N TRP A 301 6.67 -0.29 11.41
CA TRP A 301 6.84 -0.02 12.84
C TRP A 301 5.56 -0.33 13.61
N LYS A 302 5.63 -1.28 14.53
CA LYS A 302 4.50 -1.64 15.43
C LYS A 302 3.16 -1.76 14.69
N ASN A 303 3.07 -2.65 13.71
CA ASN A 303 1.93 -2.88 12.81
C ASN A 303 1.45 -1.64 12.01
N LYS A 304 2.30 -0.68 11.78
CA LYS A 304 2.06 0.49 10.93
C LYS A 304 3.10 0.57 9.83
N MET A 305 2.67 0.97 8.65
CA MET A 305 3.59 1.36 7.60
C MET A 305 3.90 2.84 7.74
N ASP A 306 5.17 3.20 7.55
CA ASP A 306 5.64 4.58 7.55
C ASP A 306 4.87 5.44 6.53
N VAL A 307 4.46 6.65 6.93
CA VAL A 307 3.69 7.59 6.10
C VAL A 307 4.41 7.93 4.80
N ASN A 308 5.75 8.09 4.83
CA ASN A 308 6.55 8.37 3.64
C ASN A 308 6.44 7.28 2.55
N ASN A 309 5.99 6.08 2.92
CA ASN A 309 5.82 4.94 2.02
C ASN A 309 4.39 4.73 1.53
N LEU A 310 3.40 5.46 2.05
CA LEU A 310 2.01 5.36 1.60
C LEU A 310 1.77 5.99 0.22
N GLY A 311 2.68 6.87 -0.22
CA GLY A 311 2.53 7.61 -1.47
C GLY A 311 1.23 8.43 -1.48
N ARG A 312 0.44 8.32 -2.56
CA ARG A 312 -0.87 8.98 -2.66
C ARG A 312 -1.99 8.27 -1.89
N GLN A 313 -1.78 7.05 -1.41
CA GLN A 313 -2.82 6.22 -0.82
C GLN A 313 -2.98 6.45 0.69
N LEU A 314 -3.38 7.66 1.06
CA LEU A 314 -3.61 8.09 2.44
C LEU A 314 -5.07 7.90 2.88
N TYR A 315 -5.63 6.71 2.65
CA TYR A 315 -6.98 6.36 3.06
C TYR A 315 -7.06 6.00 4.55
N LYS A 316 -8.28 5.88 5.07
CA LYS A 316 -8.55 5.52 6.47
C LYS A 316 -7.87 4.19 6.83
N GLN A 317 -7.12 4.17 7.92
CA GLN A 317 -6.32 3.05 8.38
C GLN A 317 -5.23 2.56 7.39
N ALA A 318 -4.79 3.39 6.43
CA ALA A 318 -3.82 3.00 5.41
C ALA A 318 -2.53 2.42 5.99
N GLN A 319 -1.96 3.06 7.02
CA GLN A 319 -0.72 2.60 7.66
C GLN A 319 -0.84 1.17 8.17
N ARG A 320 -1.94 0.87 8.87
CA ARG A 320 -2.21 -0.43 9.46
C ARG A 320 -2.50 -1.49 8.40
N ASN A 321 -3.40 -1.19 7.47
CA ASN A 321 -3.81 -2.15 6.45
C ASN A 321 -2.65 -2.58 5.54
N LYS A 322 -1.78 -1.63 5.17
CA LYS A 322 -0.57 -1.93 4.38
C LYS A 322 0.47 -2.72 5.17
N ALA A 323 0.59 -2.48 6.47
CA ALA A 323 1.42 -3.32 7.33
C ALA A 323 0.88 -4.75 7.38
N PHE A 324 -0.42 -4.96 7.65
CA PHE A 324 -1.02 -6.30 7.65
C PHE A 324 -0.89 -7.02 6.31
N SER A 325 -1.01 -6.32 5.17
CA SER A 325 -0.71 -6.90 3.85
C SER A 325 0.69 -7.47 3.78
N SER A 326 1.67 -6.76 4.34
CA SER A 326 3.06 -7.22 4.40
C SER A 326 3.23 -8.41 5.36
N LEU A 327 2.52 -8.43 6.50
CA LEU A 327 2.56 -9.57 7.44
C LEU A 327 1.93 -10.83 6.83
N PHE A 328 0.82 -10.71 6.11
CA PHE A 328 0.24 -11.84 5.36
C PHE A 328 1.20 -12.37 4.30
N SER A 329 1.89 -11.48 3.59
CA SER A 329 2.90 -11.87 2.61
C SER A 329 4.07 -12.63 3.25
N ALA A 330 4.58 -12.12 4.37
CA ALA A 330 5.64 -12.79 5.14
C ALA A 330 5.19 -14.18 5.63
N ASN A 331 3.95 -14.31 6.11
CA ASN A 331 3.38 -15.58 6.55
C ASN A 331 3.28 -16.61 5.39
N MET A 332 2.89 -16.19 4.20
CA MET A 332 2.88 -17.06 3.02
C MET A 332 4.30 -17.49 2.62
N LEU A 333 5.26 -16.55 2.60
CA LEU A 333 6.65 -16.84 2.25
C LEU A 333 7.31 -17.79 3.26
N ALA A 334 6.98 -17.68 4.55
CA ALA A 334 7.48 -18.58 5.60
C ALA A 334 7.06 -20.06 5.38
N GLN A 335 5.96 -20.29 4.68
CA GLN A 335 5.48 -21.64 4.35
C GLN A 335 6.16 -22.24 3.11
N VAL A 336 6.61 -21.40 2.19
CA VAL A 336 7.28 -21.81 0.96
C VAL A 336 8.76 -22.13 1.21
N ASN A 337 9.45 -21.32 2.00
CA ASN A 337 10.88 -21.45 2.23
C ASN A 337 11.22 -21.65 3.70
N SER A 338 11.49 -22.90 4.06
CA SER A 338 11.86 -23.26 5.43
C SER A 338 13.21 -22.66 5.88
N LYS A 339 14.13 -22.32 4.96
CA LYS A 339 15.45 -21.76 5.31
C LYS A 339 15.32 -20.36 5.91
N ASP A 340 14.41 -19.52 5.36
CA ASP A 340 14.20 -18.14 5.78
C ASP A 340 12.95 -17.97 6.65
N SER A 341 12.26 -19.05 7.01
CA SER A 341 11.00 -19.01 7.78
C SER A 341 11.15 -18.24 9.10
N ASN A 342 12.29 -18.39 9.78
CA ASN A 342 12.57 -17.64 11.02
C ASN A 342 12.65 -16.12 10.79
N THR A 343 13.17 -15.69 9.65
CA THR A 343 13.28 -14.25 9.32
C THR A 343 11.91 -13.64 9.05
N TYR A 344 11.05 -14.36 8.34
CA TYR A 344 9.67 -13.93 8.13
C TYR A 344 8.85 -13.93 9.42
N GLN A 345 9.04 -14.94 10.26
CA GLN A 345 8.38 -14.99 11.57
C GLN A 345 8.84 -13.84 12.46
N LEU A 346 10.14 -13.51 12.45
CA LEU A 346 10.68 -12.37 13.17
C LEU A 346 10.07 -11.03 12.71
N LEU A 347 9.89 -10.85 11.40
CA LEU A 347 9.19 -9.68 10.85
C LEU A 347 7.77 -9.57 11.42
N ILE A 348 7.04 -10.68 11.48
CA ILE A 348 5.68 -10.73 12.03
C ILE A 348 5.70 -10.39 13.52
N ASP A 349 6.55 -11.06 14.29
CA ASP A 349 6.60 -10.92 15.76
C ASP A 349 7.03 -9.52 16.20
N GLU A 350 8.00 -8.91 15.53
CA GLU A 350 8.40 -7.53 15.79
C GLU A 350 7.24 -6.54 15.56
N ASN A 351 6.48 -6.73 14.50
CA ASN A 351 5.37 -5.83 14.16
C ASN A 351 4.13 -6.06 15.03
N LEU A 352 3.93 -7.26 15.56
CA LEU A 352 2.86 -7.55 16.51
C LEU A 352 3.26 -7.23 17.97
N GLY A 353 4.52 -6.83 18.21
CA GLY A 353 5.03 -6.50 19.54
C GLY A 353 5.37 -7.72 20.39
N ASN A 354 5.48 -8.91 19.80
CA ASN A 354 5.86 -10.15 20.47
C ASN A 354 7.36 -10.17 20.80
N THR A 355 8.18 -9.49 20.01
CA THR A 355 9.64 -9.34 20.21
C THR A 355 10.08 -7.91 19.94
N PRO A 356 11.16 -7.44 20.59
CA PRO A 356 11.80 -6.16 20.23
C PRO A 356 12.33 -6.19 18.80
N THR A 357 12.38 -5.02 18.14
CA THR A 357 12.99 -4.93 16.81
C THR A 357 14.47 -5.28 16.86
N SER A 358 14.90 -6.11 15.92
CA SER A 358 16.32 -6.45 15.71
C SER A 358 16.95 -5.64 14.56
N LEU A 359 16.12 -4.96 13.78
CA LEU A 359 16.57 -4.16 12.64
C LEU A 359 16.86 -2.73 13.10
N LEU A 360 18.12 -2.42 13.32
CA LEU A 360 18.59 -1.14 13.87
C LEU A 360 19.48 -0.40 12.88
N GLY A 361 19.67 0.90 13.13
CA GLY A 361 20.56 1.77 12.40
C GLY A 361 19.91 2.50 11.23
N GLN A 362 20.76 3.12 10.41
CA GLN A 362 20.30 3.92 9.30
C GLN A 362 20.41 3.18 7.97
N TYR A 363 19.38 3.33 7.15
CA TYR A 363 19.34 2.86 5.77
C TYR A 363 18.87 3.97 4.83
N HIS A 364 19.57 4.12 3.70
CA HIS A 364 19.23 5.09 2.67
C HIS A 364 18.82 4.39 1.37
N PHE A 365 17.60 4.61 0.94
CA PHE A 365 17.10 4.19 -0.38
C PHE A 365 17.53 5.21 -1.43
N TRP A 366 18.75 5.05 -1.96
CA TRP A 366 19.39 6.06 -2.83
C TRP A 366 18.78 6.16 -4.23
N LYS A 367 17.96 5.21 -4.63
CA LYS A 367 17.16 5.29 -5.86
C LYS A 367 15.89 6.09 -5.67
N SER A 368 15.46 6.28 -4.44
CA SER A 368 14.19 6.89 -4.06
C SER A 368 14.35 8.17 -3.22
N ASP A 369 15.58 8.62 -2.99
CA ASP A 369 15.90 9.78 -2.17
C ASP A 369 15.23 9.74 -0.77
N MET A 370 15.29 8.60 -0.11
CA MET A 370 14.63 8.39 1.18
C MET A 370 15.57 7.73 2.19
N THR A 371 15.53 8.20 3.43
CA THR A 371 16.29 7.64 4.56
C THR A 371 15.36 7.15 5.66
N ILE A 372 15.71 6.01 6.26
CA ILE A 372 15.08 5.47 7.46
C ILE A 372 16.14 5.28 8.52
N HIS A 373 15.80 5.62 9.77
CA HIS A 373 16.60 5.36 10.94
C HIS A 373 15.77 4.60 11.98
N ARG A 374 16.33 3.52 12.50
CA ARG A 374 15.65 2.63 13.45
C ARG A 374 16.48 2.46 14.72
N CYS A 375 15.82 2.69 15.84
CA CYS A 375 16.35 2.48 17.18
C CYS A 375 15.50 1.43 17.91
N PRO A 376 15.93 0.91 19.06
CA PRO A 376 15.14 -0.09 19.79
C PRO A 376 13.73 0.39 20.18
N THR A 377 13.56 1.68 20.45
CA THR A 377 12.31 2.26 20.96
C THR A 377 11.62 3.23 20.03
N TRP A 378 12.26 3.64 18.92
CA TRP A 378 11.71 4.59 17.97
C TRP A 378 12.25 4.37 16.56
N MET A 379 11.53 4.90 15.60
CA MET A 379 11.89 4.93 14.18
C MET A 379 11.64 6.33 13.63
N ALA A 380 12.42 6.74 12.64
CA ALA A 380 12.14 7.92 11.85
C ALA A 380 12.42 7.67 10.36
N SER A 381 11.74 8.44 9.52
CA SER A 381 11.97 8.46 8.08
C SER A 381 11.99 9.89 7.57
N VAL A 382 12.84 10.16 6.58
CA VAL A 382 12.79 11.42 5.83
C VAL A 382 12.70 11.12 4.34
N ARG A 383 11.69 11.69 3.68
CA ARG A 383 11.50 11.62 2.24
C ARG A 383 11.92 12.92 1.59
N MET A 384 12.82 12.80 0.65
CA MET A 384 13.39 13.89 -0.11
C MET A 384 13.09 13.69 -1.59
N ALA A 385 13.36 14.67 -2.41
CA ALA A 385 13.34 14.55 -3.85
C ALA A 385 14.47 15.37 -4.48
N SER A 386 15.15 14.77 -5.44
CA SER A 386 16.02 15.47 -6.39
C SER A 386 15.38 15.50 -7.76
N ASP A 387 16.06 16.10 -8.72
CA ASP A 387 15.66 16.04 -10.16
C ASP A 387 15.68 14.60 -10.74
N ARG A 388 16.26 13.63 -10.01
CA ARG A 388 16.32 12.21 -10.39
C ARG A 388 15.00 11.47 -10.16
N VAL A 389 14.19 11.90 -9.17
CA VAL A 389 13.00 11.19 -8.73
C VAL A 389 11.74 12.04 -8.86
N ILE A 390 10.59 11.37 -8.87
CA ILE A 390 9.28 11.98 -8.71
C ILE A 390 8.94 11.87 -7.22
N GLY A 391 8.73 13.01 -6.55
CA GLY A 391 8.46 13.03 -5.12
C GLY A 391 7.14 12.34 -4.76
N THR A 392 6.08 12.67 -5.48
CA THR A 392 4.76 12.07 -5.34
C THR A 392 3.90 12.34 -6.57
N GLU A 393 2.76 11.67 -6.65
CA GLU A 393 1.67 11.93 -7.59
C GLU A 393 0.37 12.03 -6.80
N SER A 394 -0.64 12.69 -7.33
CA SER A 394 -1.94 12.85 -6.67
C SER A 394 -3.02 11.98 -7.30
N GLY A 395 -3.33 12.18 -8.57
CA GLY A 395 -4.48 11.56 -9.20
C GLY A 395 -5.77 11.97 -8.48
N THR A 396 -6.61 10.98 -8.14
CA THR A 396 -7.84 11.15 -7.34
C THR A 396 -7.68 10.70 -5.88
N ASP A 397 -6.50 10.17 -5.54
CA ASP A 397 -6.26 9.49 -4.27
C ASP A 397 -5.77 10.46 -3.19
N ASN A 398 -4.79 11.33 -3.49
CA ASN A 398 -4.33 12.37 -2.59
C ASN A 398 -4.15 13.69 -3.32
N VAL A 399 -5.20 14.50 -3.35
CA VAL A 399 -5.19 15.80 -4.05
C VAL A 399 -4.42 16.89 -3.31
N LYS A 400 -3.90 16.63 -2.12
CA LYS A 400 -3.14 17.60 -1.30
C LYS A 400 -1.65 17.23 -1.11
N GLY A 401 -1.17 16.15 -1.73
CA GLY A 401 0.13 15.55 -1.47
C GLY A 401 1.37 16.31 -1.97
N TYR A 402 1.23 17.56 -2.43
CA TYR A 402 2.27 18.33 -3.13
C TYR A 402 3.61 18.42 -2.40
N TYR A 403 3.61 18.50 -1.07
CA TYR A 403 4.80 18.70 -0.25
C TYR A 403 5.38 17.42 0.38
N LEU A 404 4.82 16.24 0.08
CA LEU A 404 5.19 14.99 0.76
C LEU A 404 6.63 14.49 0.52
N ALA A 405 7.40 15.12 -0.37
CA ALA A 405 8.79 14.74 -0.63
C ALA A 405 9.78 15.91 -0.48
N ASP A 406 9.40 16.97 0.23
CA ASP A 406 10.21 18.16 0.42
C ASP A 406 11.01 18.13 1.75
N GLY A 407 11.51 16.94 2.10
CA GLY A 407 12.13 16.68 3.39
C GLY A 407 11.08 16.36 4.46
N ALA A 408 9.99 15.67 4.08
CA ALA A 408 8.99 15.22 5.04
C ALA A 408 9.60 14.22 6.02
N LEU A 409 9.64 14.60 7.29
CA LEU A 409 10.23 13.84 8.40
C LEU A 409 9.11 13.32 9.32
N TYR A 410 8.99 12.01 9.46
CA TYR A 410 8.07 11.39 10.41
C TYR A 410 8.84 10.63 11.49
N THR A 411 8.37 10.74 12.72
CA THR A 411 8.94 10.07 13.89
C THR A 411 7.89 9.19 14.56
N TYR A 412 8.28 7.98 14.95
CA TYR A 412 7.40 6.97 15.53
C TYR A 412 7.98 6.42 16.81
N VAL A 413 7.21 6.48 17.87
CA VAL A 413 7.47 5.77 19.12
C VAL A 413 6.41 4.70 19.33
N ASP A 414 5.14 5.07 19.31
CA ASP A 414 4.00 4.17 19.46
C ASP A 414 3.49 3.59 18.13
N GLY A 415 3.72 4.30 17.02
CA GLY A 415 3.21 3.99 15.69
C GLY A 415 1.89 4.67 15.36
N ASP A 416 1.27 5.34 16.32
CA ASP A 416 -0.05 5.97 16.18
C ASP A 416 0.00 7.50 16.02
N GLU A 417 1.20 8.07 15.88
CA GLU A 417 1.44 9.52 15.83
C GLU A 417 0.68 10.20 14.70
N TYR A 418 0.49 9.47 13.59
CA TYR A 418 -0.13 10.00 12.36
C TYR A 418 -1.38 9.21 11.94
N THR A 419 -1.95 8.38 12.82
CA THR A 419 -3.09 7.52 12.48
C THR A 419 -4.33 8.35 12.12
N ASP A 420 -4.76 8.23 10.85
CA ASP A 420 -5.96 8.86 10.30
C ASP A 420 -6.03 10.39 10.50
N VAL A 421 -4.87 11.06 10.56
CA VAL A 421 -4.78 12.50 10.80
C VAL A 421 -4.95 13.32 9.52
N PHE A 422 -4.79 12.72 8.36
CA PHE A 422 -4.62 13.39 7.07
C PHE A 422 -5.74 14.39 6.69
N PRO A 423 -7.04 14.14 6.92
CA PRO A 423 -8.06 15.15 6.71
C PRO A 423 -7.89 16.38 7.60
N CYS A 424 -7.33 16.19 8.79
CA CYS A 424 -7.14 17.22 9.80
C CYS A 424 -5.80 17.97 9.68
N TRP A 425 -4.94 17.61 8.71
CA TRP A 425 -3.67 18.31 8.48
C TRP A 425 -3.85 19.68 7.82
N ASP A 426 -3.01 20.61 8.24
CA ASP A 426 -2.60 21.72 7.42
C ASP A 426 -1.50 21.22 6.47
N TRP A 427 -1.85 21.05 5.20
CA TRP A 427 -0.97 20.46 4.18
C TRP A 427 0.22 21.35 3.79
N ARG A 428 0.29 22.57 4.34
CA ARG A 428 1.47 23.45 4.27
C ARG A 428 2.33 23.37 5.54
N LYS A 429 1.94 22.50 6.49
CA LYS A 429 2.69 22.23 7.72
C LYS A 429 3.00 20.73 7.89
N VAL A 430 3.26 20.04 6.77
CA VAL A 430 3.74 18.65 6.81
C VAL A 430 5.06 18.60 7.61
N PRO A 431 5.20 17.67 8.57
CA PRO A 431 6.39 17.56 9.40
C PRO A 431 7.69 17.56 8.59
N GLY A 432 8.68 18.33 9.01
CA GLY A 432 9.98 18.47 8.34
C GLY A 432 10.01 19.41 7.14
N VAL A 433 8.89 19.80 6.57
CA VAL A 433 8.80 20.54 5.29
C VAL A 433 9.00 22.04 5.48
N THR A 434 9.74 22.66 4.55
CA THR A 434 9.86 24.12 4.39
C THR A 434 9.05 24.54 3.18
N CYS A 435 8.05 25.41 3.36
CA CYS A 435 7.18 25.86 2.26
C CYS A 435 6.49 27.18 2.52
N TYR A 436 5.89 27.73 1.46
CA TYR A 436 5.04 28.94 1.52
C TYR A 436 3.75 28.68 2.28
N GLN A 437 3.29 29.69 3.01
CA GLN A 437 2.00 29.72 3.69
C GLN A 437 0.98 30.53 2.84
N GLU A 438 0.53 29.93 1.78
CA GLU A 438 -0.45 30.53 0.84
C GLU A 438 -1.86 30.14 1.23
N ASP A 439 -2.84 31.05 1.02
CA ASP A 439 -4.27 30.78 1.19
C ASP A 439 -4.89 29.97 0.02
N LYS A 440 -4.13 29.78 -1.06
CA LYS A 440 -4.58 29.02 -2.22
C LYS A 440 -4.63 27.52 -1.95
N ALA A 441 -5.46 26.82 -2.70
CA ALA A 441 -5.46 25.36 -2.71
C ALA A 441 -4.05 24.83 -3.06
N VAL A 442 -3.64 23.73 -2.42
CA VAL A 442 -2.40 23.03 -2.75
C VAL A 442 -2.50 22.49 -4.18
N HIS A 443 -1.41 22.59 -4.93
CA HIS A 443 -1.36 22.08 -6.30
C HIS A 443 -1.62 20.56 -6.35
N VAL A 444 -2.46 20.12 -7.28
CA VAL A 444 -2.74 18.71 -7.50
C VAL A 444 -1.72 18.17 -8.49
N MET A 445 -0.87 17.26 -8.04
CA MET A 445 0.21 16.69 -8.83
C MET A 445 -0.31 15.80 -9.96
N GLY A 446 0.22 16.02 -11.14
CA GLY A 446 0.01 15.15 -12.30
C GLY A 446 0.88 13.89 -12.29
N TRP A 447 0.64 13.03 -13.25
CA TRP A 447 1.47 11.87 -13.53
C TRP A 447 2.85 12.33 -14.04
N LEU A 448 3.93 11.76 -13.52
CA LEU A 448 5.31 12.04 -13.91
C LEU A 448 5.76 13.50 -13.68
N GLU A 449 5.01 14.28 -12.93
CA GLU A 449 5.38 15.65 -12.60
C GLU A 449 6.50 15.67 -11.55
N LYS A 450 7.59 16.42 -11.84
CA LYS A 450 8.71 16.58 -10.92
C LYS A 450 8.57 17.90 -10.17
N GLN A 451 8.69 17.85 -8.84
CA GLN A 451 8.53 19.02 -7.97
C GLN A 451 9.85 19.75 -7.74
N ASN A 452 10.86 19.05 -7.22
CA ASN A 452 12.13 19.63 -6.89
C ASN A 452 13.06 19.69 -8.11
N LYS A 453 13.70 20.83 -8.33
CA LYS A 453 14.72 21.07 -9.38
C LYS A 453 16.14 20.93 -8.85
N GLY A 454 16.31 20.74 -7.53
CA GLY A 454 17.60 20.48 -6.90
C GLY A 454 18.15 19.12 -7.34
N SER A 455 19.45 19.07 -7.67
CA SER A 455 20.11 17.85 -8.10
C SER A 455 20.72 17.05 -6.95
N PHE A 456 20.84 17.68 -5.76
CA PHE A 456 21.53 17.07 -4.62
C PHE A 456 20.54 16.45 -3.63
N VAL A 457 20.68 15.13 -3.46
CA VAL A 457 20.29 14.37 -2.28
C VAL A 457 21.42 13.38 -2.01
N GLY A 458 21.90 13.34 -0.78
CA GLY A 458 23.01 12.49 -0.39
C GLY A 458 22.88 11.96 1.03
N ASN A 459 23.58 10.85 1.28
CA ASN A 459 23.65 10.22 2.59
C ASN A 459 25.04 9.70 2.86
N VAL A 460 25.46 9.77 4.13
CA VAL A 460 26.61 9.07 4.68
C VAL A 460 26.24 8.51 6.04
N ASN A 461 26.56 7.25 6.30
CA ASN A 461 26.32 6.62 7.59
C ASN A 461 27.34 5.50 7.85
N ASP A 462 27.52 5.17 9.13
CA ASP A 462 28.32 4.05 9.60
C ASP A 462 27.47 2.84 10.05
N GLY A 463 26.17 2.89 9.78
CA GLY A 463 25.18 1.91 10.22
C GLY A 463 24.51 2.25 11.55
N VAL A 464 25.05 3.15 12.36
CA VAL A 464 24.52 3.58 13.67
C VAL A 464 24.15 5.06 13.65
N ILE A 465 25.08 5.90 13.23
CA ILE A 465 24.91 7.34 13.05
C ILE A 465 24.90 7.62 11.55
N GLY A 466 24.07 8.55 11.12
CA GLY A 466 24.06 8.93 9.73
C GLY A 466 23.57 10.33 9.50
N LEU A 467 24.04 10.89 8.39
CA LEU A 467 23.68 12.21 7.91
C LEU A 467 23.02 12.06 6.54
N THR A 468 21.89 12.73 6.35
CA THR A 468 21.26 12.85 5.03
C THR A 468 20.93 14.31 4.74
N SER A 469 21.07 14.73 3.50
CA SER A 469 20.88 16.12 3.09
C SER A 469 20.24 16.25 1.74
N MET A 470 19.53 17.37 1.51
CA MET A 470 18.94 17.73 0.23
C MET A 470 19.06 19.22 -0.06
N ASP A 471 19.11 19.56 -1.34
CA ASP A 471 18.83 20.90 -1.83
C ASP A 471 17.34 20.99 -2.24
N LEU A 472 16.57 21.80 -1.53
CA LEU A 472 15.21 22.16 -1.91
C LEU A 472 15.25 23.33 -2.88
N VAL A 473 14.81 23.11 -4.11
CA VAL A 473 14.77 24.11 -5.19
C VAL A 473 13.43 23.99 -5.93
N ARG A 474 12.46 24.77 -5.54
CA ARG A 474 11.12 24.72 -6.17
C ARG A 474 10.36 26.03 -5.96
N ASP A 475 9.56 26.41 -6.94
CA ASP A 475 8.61 27.53 -6.87
C ASP A 475 9.22 28.87 -6.40
N GLY A 476 10.53 29.11 -6.65
CA GLY A 476 11.25 30.27 -6.16
C GLY A 476 11.69 30.19 -4.69
N LEU A 477 11.49 29.03 -4.04
CA LEU A 477 11.97 28.72 -2.71
C LEU A 477 13.23 27.86 -2.77
N TYR A 478 14.23 28.22 -1.96
CA TYR A 478 15.50 27.55 -1.87
C TYR A 478 15.83 27.28 -0.40
N ALA A 479 16.32 26.07 -0.10
CA ALA A 479 16.86 25.72 1.22
C ALA A 479 17.83 24.54 1.10
N ARG A 480 18.89 24.54 1.91
CA ARG A 480 19.71 23.35 2.17
C ARG A 480 19.25 22.73 3.47
N LYS A 481 18.85 21.47 3.44
CA LYS A 481 18.29 20.77 4.59
C LYS A 481 19.14 19.54 4.92
N THR A 482 19.41 19.33 6.20
CA THR A 482 20.24 18.23 6.69
C THR A 482 19.63 17.64 7.96
N TRP A 483 19.64 16.32 8.04
CA TRP A 483 19.23 15.56 9.23
C TRP A 483 20.40 14.66 9.66
N ILE A 484 20.81 14.78 10.93
CA ILE A 484 21.80 13.91 11.55
C ILE A 484 21.06 13.01 12.52
N PHE A 485 21.08 11.73 12.24
CA PHE A 485 20.43 10.70 13.04
C PHE A 485 21.44 10.04 13.97
N THR A 486 21.08 9.94 15.23
CA THR A 486 21.85 9.25 16.27
C THR A 486 20.93 8.26 17.00
N PRO A 487 21.43 7.38 17.87
CA PRO A 487 20.58 6.51 18.67
C PRO A 487 19.55 7.23 19.57
N ASP A 488 19.83 8.47 19.96
CA ASP A 488 19.06 9.19 20.98
C ASP A 488 18.25 10.39 20.42
N TYR A 489 18.68 10.98 19.29
CA TYR A 489 18.05 12.18 18.73
C TYR A 489 18.27 12.34 17.23
N ILE A 490 17.48 13.22 16.64
CA ILE A 490 17.66 13.73 15.28
C ILE A 490 17.98 15.22 15.38
N LEU A 491 19.12 15.64 14.83
CA LEU A 491 19.42 17.06 14.65
C LEU A 491 19.00 17.49 13.26
N CYS A 492 18.06 18.43 13.20
CA CYS A 492 17.51 18.97 11.95
C CYS A 492 18.12 20.36 11.70
N LEU A 493 18.70 20.58 10.54
CA LEU A 493 19.37 21.81 10.16
C LEU A 493 18.83 22.32 8.83
N GLY A 494 18.60 23.62 8.76
CA GLY A 494 18.26 24.33 7.53
C GLY A 494 19.15 25.55 7.37
N ALA A 495 19.63 25.80 6.14
CA ALA A 495 20.46 26.95 5.85
C ALA A 495 20.22 27.51 4.45
N GLY A 496 20.53 28.79 4.27
CA GLY A 496 20.37 29.46 3.00
C GLY A 496 18.92 29.54 2.52
N ILE A 497 17.98 29.61 3.47
CA ILE A 497 16.56 29.70 3.15
C ILE A 497 16.29 31.08 2.55
N ARG A 498 15.85 31.06 1.28
CA ARG A 498 15.50 32.27 0.54
C ARG A 498 14.28 32.06 -0.34
N SER A 499 13.56 33.13 -0.57
CA SER A 499 12.30 33.12 -1.30
C SER A 499 12.15 34.35 -2.20
N ASP A 500 11.62 34.16 -3.40
CA ASP A 500 11.25 35.22 -4.34
C ASP A 500 9.77 35.61 -4.20
N SER A 501 9.01 34.96 -3.30
CA SER A 501 7.58 35.16 -3.11
C SER A 501 7.28 36.03 -1.90
N SER A 502 6.23 36.86 -1.99
CA SER A 502 5.70 37.67 -0.88
C SER A 502 4.93 36.87 0.18
N TYR A 503 4.82 35.56 0.04
CA TYR A 503 4.23 34.72 1.06
C TYR A 503 5.23 34.41 2.18
N GLN A 504 4.69 34.25 3.39
CA GLN A 504 5.46 33.78 4.53
C GLN A 504 6.03 32.39 4.26
N VAL A 505 7.25 32.12 4.72
CA VAL A 505 7.92 30.82 4.64
C VAL A 505 8.03 30.23 6.03
N ASN A 506 7.54 29.01 6.21
CA ASN A 506 7.68 28.26 7.46
C ASN A 506 8.42 26.94 7.23
N THR A 507 9.17 26.50 8.25
CA THR A 507 9.63 25.11 8.38
C THR A 507 8.84 24.45 9.49
N SER A 508 8.08 23.42 9.15
CA SER A 508 7.33 22.63 10.13
C SER A 508 8.26 21.69 10.86
N VAL A 509 8.22 21.71 12.18
CA VAL A 509 8.98 20.78 13.04
C VAL A 509 8.14 19.52 13.23
N GLU A 510 6.86 19.68 13.59
CA GLU A 510 5.93 18.57 13.79
C GLU A 510 4.48 19.00 13.53
N GLN A 511 3.67 18.06 13.05
CA GLN A 511 2.23 18.12 13.04
C GLN A 511 1.68 16.71 13.22
N ALA A 512 1.24 16.37 14.44
CA ALA A 512 0.82 15.02 14.81
C ALA A 512 -0.47 15.03 15.64
N VAL A 513 -1.03 13.84 15.87
CA VAL A 513 -2.20 13.67 16.74
C VAL A 513 -1.83 14.02 18.17
N LEU A 514 -2.59 14.93 18.78
CA LEU A 514 -2.46 15.27 20.19
C LEU A 514 -3.16 14.18 21.03
N ARG A 515 -2.40 13.45 21.83
CA ARG A 515 -2.89 12.34 22.66
C ARG A 515 -2.77 12.56 24.14
N ASP A 516 -1.87 13.48 24.53
CA ASP A 516 -1.61 13.91 25.91
C ASP A 516 -1.32 15.40 25.90
N ASP A 517 -1.13 15.98 27.08
CA ASP A 517 -0.77 17.38 27.22
C ASP A 517 0.54 17.70 26.48
N LEU A 518 0.53 18.78 25.74
CA LEU A 518 1.72 19.35 25.16
C LEU A 518 2.38 20.26 26.20
N LEU A 519 3.62 19.94 26.55
CA LEU A 519 4.36 20.61 27.63
C LEU A 519 5.44 21.53 27.07
N HIS A 520 5.62 22.66 27.72
CA HIS A 520 6.71 23.62 27.49
C HIS A 520 7.56 23.75 28.76
N LEU A 521 8.87 23.69 28.64
CA LEU A 521 9.79 23.94 29.76
C LEU A 521 10.02 25.43 29.90
N HIS A 522 9.33 26.05 30.86
CA HIS A 522 9.51 27.48 31.19
C HIS A 522 10.10 27.66 32.60
N LYS A 523 11.22 28.41 32.71
CA LYS A 523 11.92 28.68 34.00
C LYS A 523 12.16 27.44 34.85
N GLY A 524 12.52 26.32 34.21
CA GLY A 524 12.82 25.05 34.88
C GLY A 524 11.60 24.22 35.29
N LYS A 525 10.38 24.60 34.88
CA LYS A 525 9.15 23.85 35.14
C LYS A 525 8.47 23.48 33.84
N TRP A 526 7.89 22.28 33.78
CA TRP A 526 7.03 21.85 32.69
C TRP A 526 5.62 22.40 32.91
N GLU A 527 5.10 23.13 31.92
CA GLU A 527 3.77 23.74 31.93
C GLU A 527 2.98 23.26 30.71
N VAL A 528 1.68 23.01 30.90
CA VAL A 528 0.79 22.65 29.79
C VAL A 528 0.54 23.88 28.94
N VAL A 529 0.71 23.72 27.63
CA VAL A 529 0.57 24.82 26.67
C VAL A 529 -0.34 24.40 25.52
N LYS A 530 -1.27 25.29 25.16
CA LYS A 530 -2.16 25.09 24.00
C LYS A 530 -1.80 25.98 22.80
N ASP A 531 -1.22 27.14 23.06
CA ASP A 531 -0.80 28.11 22.04
C ASP A 531 0.32 28.98 22.58
N LEU A 532 1.44 29.04 21.88
CA LEU A 532 2.61 29.81 22.28
C LEU A 532 3.39 30.29 21.06
N ASN A 533 3.55 31.62 20.92
CA ASN A 533 4.58 32.17 20.05
C ASN A 533 5.91 32.19 20.81
N PHE A 534 6.99 31.75 20.19
CA PHE A 534 8.30 31.67 20.81
C PHE A 534 9.38 32.37 19.98
N SER A 535 10.45 32.76 20.66
CA SER A 535 11.73 33.19 20.09
C SER A 535 12.85 32.46 20.80
N CYS A 536 13.81 31.94 20.04
CA CYS A 536 14.94 31.15 20.57
C CYS A 536 16.13 32.04 20.99
N GLU A 537 15.88 33.15 21.73
CA GLU A 537 16.97 33.82 22.49
C GLU A 537 17.64 32.86 23.49
N ASN A 538 16.84 31.90 23.97
CA ASN A 538 17.26 30.72 24.70
C ASN A 538 16.56 29.50 24.10
N PRO A 539 17.18 28.31 24.14
CA PRO A 539 16.57 27.10 23.58
C PRO A 539 15.18 26.84 24.13
N GLN A 540 14.19 26.68 23.23
CA GLN A 540 12.81 26.32 23.60
C GLN A 540 12.71 24.79 23.65
N ARG A 541 12.04 24.27 24.68
CA ARG A 541 11.88 22.84 24.88
C ARG A 541 10.41 22.50 25.06
N PHE A 542 9.92 21.68 24.12
CA PHE A 542 8.56 21.14 24.15
C PHE A 542 8.62 19.63 24.33
N PHE A 543 7.58 19.06 24.88
CA PHE A 543 7.49 17.62 25.10
C PHE A 543 6.05 17.15 24.91
N HIS A 544 5.89 16.09 24.13
CA HIS A 544 4.62 15.42 23.94
C HIS A 544 4.85 13.91 24.06
N ARG A 545 4.21 13.29 25.05
CA ARG A 545 4.36 11.87 25.36
C ARG A 545 5.82 11.46 25.59
N GLN A 546 6.43 10.78 24.61
CA GLN A 546 7.80 10.26 24.70
C GLN A 546 8.76 11.02 23.77
N THR A 547 8.30 12.09 23.11
CA THR A 547 9.10 12.85 22.16
C THR A 547 9.35 14.27 22.67
N GLY A 548 10.62 14.65 22.74
CA GLY A 548 11.06 16.00 23.04
C GLY A 548 11.45 16.78 21.80
N TYR A 549 11.10 18.04 21.74
CA TYR A 549 11.46 18.99 20.68
C TYR A 549 12.28 20.11 21.29
N ILE A 550 13.51 20.28 20.81
CA ILE A 550 14.42 21.33 21.27
C ILE A 550 14.73 22.25 20.10
N LEU A 551 14.26 23.49 20.17
CA LEU A 551 14.48 24.51 19.17
C LEU A 551 15.62 25.41 19.63
N LEU A 552 16.70 25.42 18.87
CA LEU A 552 17.94 26.11 19.23
C LEU A 552 18.01 27.50 18.62
N GLU A 553 17.37 27.70 17.47
CA GLU A 553 17.43 28.93 16.68
C GLU A 553 16.06 29.25 16.07
N GLY A 554 15.81 30.51 15.76
CA GLY A 554 14.64 31.00 15.09
C GLY A 554 13.53 31.50 16.01
N LYS A 555 12.41 31.83 15.43
CA LYS A 555 11.13 32.16 16.07
C LYS A 555 10.03 31.31 15.46
N GLY A 556 8.93 31.17 16.16
CA GLY A 556 7.84 30.35 15.62
C GLY A 556 6.64 30.26 16.55
N ARG A 557 5.82 29.28 16.31
CA ARG A 557 4.61 29.02 17.10
C ARG A 557 4.43 27.53 17.34
N MET A 558 3.97 27.21 18.51
CA MET A 558 3.45 25.93 18.91
C MET A 558 2.00 26.09 19.30
N PHE A 559 1.10 25.23 18.78
CA PHE A 559 -0.31 25.29 19.11
C PHE A 559 -0.98 23.92 18.93
N SER A 560 -2.14 23.76 19.59
CA SER A 560 -3.01 22.60 19.42
C SER A 560 -4.41 23.04 19.05
N GLU A 561 -5.07 22.26 18.20
CA GLU A 561 -6.42 22.55 17.69
C GLU A 561 -7.26 21.28 17.58
N HIS A 562 -8.54 21.43 17.85
CA HIS A 562 -9.55 20.43 17.51
C HIS A 562 -10.01 20.66 16.07
N ARG A 563 -9.74 19.71 15.17
CA ARG A 563 -10.02 19.83 13.74
C ARG A 563 -10.97 18.76 13.25
N THR A 564 -11.95 19.18 12.43
CA THR A 564 -12.87 18.28 11.74
C THR A 564 -12.89 18.63 10.26
N ASN A 565 -12.59 17.65 9.41
CA ASN A 565 -12.59 17.80 7.95
C ASN A 565 -13.07 16.51 7.28
N PHE A 566 -13.25 16.55 5.96
CA PHE A 566 -13.79 15.46 5.18
C PHE A 566 -12.69 14.62 4.53
N TRP A 567 -12.83 13.30 4.56
CA TRP A 567 -11.95 12.41 3.80
C TRP A 567 -11.96 12.72 2.29
N ASN A 568 -13.12 13.14 1.75
CA ASN A 568 -13.26 13.55 0.35
C ASN A 568 -12.37 14.74 -0.05
N ASP A 569 -11.91 15.56 0.91
CA ASP A 569 -10.99 16.67 0.64
C ASP A 569 -9.59 16.19 0.23
N ILE A 570 -9.26 14.95 0.59
CA ILE A 570 -7.99 14.32 0.27
C ILE A 570 -8.19 13.27 -0.83
N MET A 571 -9.11 12.31 -0.60
CA MET A 571 -9.35 11.19 -1.48
C MET A 571 -10.77 11.24 -2.04
N LYS A 572 -10.90 11.42 -3.33
CA LYS A 572 -12.20 11.61 -4.01
C LYS A 572 -13.09 10.36 -4.02
N ILE A 573 -12.59 9.22 -3.61
CA ILE A 573 -13.36 7.97 -3.47
C ILE A 573 -14.34 8.02 -2.30
N TYR A 574 -14.02 8.78 -1.24
CA TYR A 574 -14.89 8.89 -0.07
C TYR A 574 -16.14 9.72 -0.34
N PRO A 575 -17.28 9.39 0.29
CA PRO A 575 -18.46 10.26 0.27
C PRO A 575 -18.13 11.62 0.87
N LYS A 576 -18.83 12.67 0.40
CA LYS A 576 -18.65 14.04 0.92
C LYS A 576 -19.10 14.20 2.38
N SER A 577 -19.80 13.20 2.93
CA SER A 577 -20.27 13.17 4.32
C SER A 577 -19.29 12.49 5.28
N GLU A 578 -18.24 11.84 4.76
CA GLU A 578 -17.28 11.11 5.61
C GLU A 578 -16.34 12.07 6.32
N LEU A 579 -16.61 12.27 7.62
CA LEU A 579 -15.86 13.18 8.49
C LEU A 579 -14.73 12.46 9.22
N GLN A 580 -13.67 13.20 9.48
CA GLN A 580 -12.60 12.86 10.42
C GLN A 580 -12.39 13.98 11.40
N THR A 581 -12.38 13.64 12.68
CA THR A 581 -12.09 14.59 13.77
C THR A 581 -10.84 14.13 14.53
N LYS A 582 -9.91 15.05 14.75
CA LYS A 582 -8.68 14.83 15.53
C LYS A 582 -8.31 16.10 16.29
N ASP A 583 -7.76 15.90 17.49
CA ASP A 583 -6.94 16.91 18.14
C ASP A 583 -5.53 16.81 17.57
N VAL A 584 -5.00 17.92 17.09
CA VAL A 584 -3.72 18.01 16.38
C VAL A 584 -2.87 19.08 17.05
N PHE A 585 -1.58 18.81 17.28
CA PHE A 585 -0.62 19.84 17.63
C PHE A 585 0.33 20.12 16.47
N THR A 586 0.80 21.35 16.41
CA THR A 586 1.72 21.82 15.37
C THR A 586 2.82 22.66 15.98
N ILE A 587 4.06 22.43 15.57
CA ILE A 587 5.23 23.24 15.91
C ILE A 587 5.89 23.67 14.60
N TYR A 588 6.14 24.95 14.40
CA TYR A 588 6.85 25.43 13.22
C TYR A 588 7.78 26.60 13.52
N ILE A 589 8.81 26.76 12.69
CA ILE A 589 9.73 27.89 12.65
C ILE A 589 9.28 28.84 11.55
N ASP A 590 9.21 30.13 11.85
CA ASP A 590 8.80 31.21 10.95
C ASP A 590 10.04 31.95 10.41
N HIS A 591 10.25 31.87 9.10
CA HIS A 591 11.33 32.56 8.39
C HIS A 591 10.92 33.94 7.87
N GLY A 592 9.66 34.35 8.10
CA GLY A 592 9.13 35.62 7.62
C GLY A 592 8.78 35.63 6.13
N ILE A 593 8.63 36.84 5.60
CA ILE A 593 8.32 37.09 4.19
C ILE A 593 9.62 37.46 3.47
N LEU A 594 9.85 36.90 2.26
CA LEU A 594 11.04 37.12 1.46
C LEU A 594 12.35 36.87 2.23
N PRO A 595 12.52 35.75 2.95
CA PRO A 595 13.79 35.46 3.58
C PRO A 595 14.91 35.42 2.54
N GLN A 596 16.12 35.91 2.90
CA GLN A 596 17.24 36.01 1.96
C GLN A 596 18.35 35.00 2.24
N ASN A 597 18.59 34.66 3.50
CA ASN A 597 19.60 33.68 3.94
C ASN A 597 19.30 33.22 5.36
N ASP A 598 18.07 32.79 5.61
CA ASP A 598 17.64 32.34 6.94
C ASP A 598 18.09 30.91 7.23
N SER A 599 18.01 30.51 8.52
CA SER A 599 18.47 29.20 9.03
C SER A 599 17.64 28.73 10.21
N TYR A 600 17.82 27.47 10.57
CA TYR A 600 17.33 26.88 11.82
C TYR A 600 18.23 25.74 12.28
#